data_006a6c9d6c94f01dd9adc6690a34ddf8
#
_entry.id   006a6c9d6c94f01dd9adc6690a34ddf8
#
_cell.length_a   1.000
_cell.length_b   1.000
_cell.length_c   1.000
_cell.angle_alpha   90.00
_cell.angle_beta   90.00
_cell.angle_gamma   90.00
#
_symmetry.space_group_name_H-M   'P 1'
#
loop_
_entity.id
_entity.type
_entity.pdbx_description
1 polymer ?
#
loop_
_entity_poly.entity_id
_entity_poly.type
_entity_poly.pdbx_seq_one_letter_code
_entity_poly.pdbx_strand_id
1 'polypeptide(L)'
;MLEVENLYTGYDKKEIIKNINFKVKRGENLCIVGPNGCGKTTLLKSIANIIEYKGNVKIDGKEVSEISRLELAKKIGLMSQITQLYFPYTVYDTVSLGRYAYSKGAFARLSSKDSEIIVDSMKKVGIYELKDKMINELSGGQLQRVFLARVFAQNPDVILLDEPTNHLDFKHQIELLDNLNDWLKNNNKIVVGVLHDLNLVQYFADKVLILKDGKEVDYGLPEEVFNGSTLNKVYGIDIKYFMKNILQKWA
;
A
#
# COMPACT_ATOMS: atom_id res chain seq x y z
N MET A 1 -10.32 -11.26 -5.42
CA MET A 1 -10.91 -9.93 -5.64
C MET A 1 -11.06 -9.24 -4.31
N LEU A 2 -10.71 -7.96 -4.22
CA LEU A 2 -11.03 -7.08 -3.08
C LEU A 2 -12.28 -6.26 -3.43
N GLU A 3 -13.27 -6.27 -2.55
CA GLU A 3 -14.52 -5.53 -2.72
C GLU A 3 -14.77 -4.69 -1.48
N VAL A 4 -15.09 -3.42 -1.68
CA VAL A 4 -15.47 -2.47 -0.64
C VAL A 4 -16.81 -1.89 -1.02
N GLU A 5 -17.82 -2.03 -0.12
CA GLU A 5 -19.20 -1.63 -0.39
C GLU A 5 -19.77 -0.87 0.79
N ASN A 6 -20.27 0.35 0.52
CA ASN A 6 -20.91 1.24 1.49
C ASN A 6 -20.06 1.42 2.76
N LEU A 7 -18.73 1.62 2.59
CA LEU A 7 -17.81 1.72 3.73
C LEU A 7 -17.88 3.09 4.37
N TYR A 8 -18.15 3.10 5.67
CA TYR A 8 -18.11 4.26 6.56
C TYR A 8 -17.16 3.96 7.71
N THR A 9 -16.30 4.89 8.06
CA THR A 9 -15.40 4.74 9.20
C THR A 9 -14.88 6.09 9.71
N GLY A 10 -14.32 6.11 10.92
CA GLY A 10 -13.77 7.29 11.55
C GLY A 10 -13.24 7.01 12.95
N TYR A 11 -13.02 8.07 13.72
CA TYR A 11 -12.53 8.01 15.11
C TYR A 11 -13.46 8.83 16.02
N ASP A 12 -13.66 8.37 17.25
CA ASP A 12 -14.37 9.12 18.30
C ASP A 12 -15.69 9.77 17.86
N LYS A 13 -16.57 8.98 17.21
CA LYS A 13 -17.87 9.43 16.66
C LYS A 13 -17.78 10.40 15.47
N LYS A 14 -16.59 10.78 15.00
CA LYS A 14 -16.41 11.60 13.81
C LYS A 14 -16.20 10.70 12.60
N GLU A 15 -17.17 10.68 11.69
CA GLU A 15 -17.02 10.00 10.39
C GLU A 15 -16.02 10.74 9.53
N ILE A 16 -14.96 10.02 9.12
CA ILE A 16 -13.91 10.52 8.22
C ILE A 16 -14.16 10.01 6.81
N ILE A 17 -14.53 8.75 6.66
CA ILE A 17 -14.84 8.10 5.40
C ILE A 17 -16.35 7.85 5.32
N LYS A 18 -16.94 8.16 4.15
CA LYS A 18 -18.40 8.17 3.96
C LYS A 18 -18.76 7.53 2.63
N ASN A 19 -19.39 6.35 2.69
CA ASN A 19 -19.95 5.65 1.55
C ASN A 19 -18.95 5.40 0.41
N ILE A 20 -17.82 4.78 0.73
CA ILE A 20 -16.81 4.41 -0.29
C ILE A 20 -17.17 3.06 -0.89
N ASN A 21 -17.07 2.99 -2.25
CA ASN A 21 -17.37 1.79 -3.01
C ASN A 21 -16.31 1.60 -4.10
N PHE A 22 -15.67 0.43 -4.16
CA PHE A 22 -14.78 0.05 -5.26
C PHE A 22 -14.51 -1.45 -5.28
N LYS A 23 -13.99 -1.94 -6.41
CA LYS A 23 -13.59 -3.34 -6.59
C LYS A 23 -12.26 -3.40 -7.31
N VAL A 24 -11.35 -4.26 -6.82
CA VAL A 24 -10.04 -4.50 -7.42
C VAL A 24 -9.90 -5.99 -7.70
N LYS A 25 -9.63 -6.34 -8.94
CA LYS A 25 -9.44 -7.74 -9.33
C LYS A 25 -8.04 -8.22 -8.96
N ARG A 26 -7.86 -9.53 -8.93
CA ARG A 26 -6.51 -10.11 -8.84
C ARG A 26 -5.70 -9.76 -10.07
N GLY A 27 -4.42 -9.43 -9.88
CA GLY A 27 -3.54 -8.93 -10.92
C GLY A 27 -3.72 -7.44 -11.24
N GLU A 28 -4.62 -6.73 -10.53
CA GLU A 28 -4.82 -5.28 -10.66
C GLU A 28 -4.28 -4.53 -9.45
N ASN A 29 -3.84 -3.30 -9.66
CA ASN A 29 -3.56 -2.34 -8.60
C ASN A 29 -4.56 -1.17 -8.62
N LEU A 30 -4.75 -0.57 -7.45
CA LEU A 30 -5.56 0.63 -7.24
C LEU A 30 -4.71 1.70 -6.55
N CYS A 31 -4.65 2.88 -7.14
CA CYS A 31 -4.09 4.06 -6.47
C CYS A 31 -5.20 4.94 -5.88
N ILE A 32 -5.05 5.27 -4.60
CA ILE A 32 -5.93 6.22 -3.90
C ILE A 32 -5.24 7.58 -3.90
N VAL A 33 -5.89 8.59 -4.47
CA VAL A 33 -5.38 9.96 -4.54
C VAL A 33 -6.35 10.95 -3.91
N GLY A 34 -5.87 12.12 -3.52
CA GLY A 34 -6.68 13.18 -2.94
C GLY A 34 -5.87 14.07 -2.00
N PRO A 35 -6.42 15.22 -1.57
CA PRO A 35 -5.75 16.16 -0.68
C PRO A 35 -5.33 15.53 0.66
N ASN A 36 -4.38 16.18 1.34
CA ASN A 36 -4.00 15.75 2.68
C ASN A 36 -5.20 15.88 3.63
N GLY A 37 -5.33 14.91 4.54
CA GLY A 37 -6.43 14.87 5.51
C GLY A 37 -7.78 14.39 4.96
N CYS A 38 -7.91 14.02 3.67
CA CYS A 38 -9.18 13.53 3.10
C CYS A 38 -9.57 12.11 3.53
N GLY A 39 -8.71 11.39 4.29
CA GLY A 39 -9.05 10.08 4.87
C GLY A 39 -8.37 8.87 4.22
N LYS A 40 -7.37 9.04 3.35
CA LYS A 40 -6.70 7.95 2.63
C LYS A 40 -6.13 6.86 3.58
N THR A 41 -5.32 7.25 4.55
CA THR A 41 -4.78 6.36 5.60
C THR A 41 -5.89 5.67 6.41
N THR A 42 -6.96 6.42 6.72
CA THR A 42 -8.12 5.88 7.45
C THR A 42 -8.81 4.80 6.64
N LEU A 43 -8.97 5.00 5.32
CA LEU A 43 -9.53 3.99 4.42
C LEU A 43 -8.65 2.73 4.38
N LEU A 44 -7.33 2.86 4.25
CA LEU A 44 -6.44 1.69 4.28
C LEU A 44 -6.52 0.93 5.61
N LYS A 45 -6.57 1.63 6.75
CA LYS A 45 -6.68 1.00 8.07
C LYS A 45 -8.02 0.28 8.26
N SER A 46 -9.11 0.79 7.70
CA SER A 46 -10.42 0.10 7.75
C SER A 46 -10.42 -1.16 6.87
N ILE A 47 -9.84 -1.10 5.66
CA ILE A 47 -9.69 -2.29 4.80
C ILE A 47 -8.85 -3.37 5.50
N ALA A 48 -7.83 -2.97 6.25
CA ALA A 48 -6.99 -3.88 7.05
C ALA A 48 -7.68 -4.38 8.34
N ASN A 49 -8.91 -3.96 8.62
CA ASN A 49 -9.65 -4.26 9.86
C ASN A 49 -8.88 -3.86 11.14
N ILE A 50 -8.12 -2.75 11.05
CA ILE A 50 -7.39 -2.16 12.18
C ILE A 50 -8.30 -1.20 12.96
N ILE A 51 -9.20 -0.51 12.26
CA ILE A 51 -10.22 0.36 12.84
C ILE A 51 -11.62 -0.13 12.44
N GLU A 52 -12.57 0.11 13.31
CA GLU A 52 -13.97 -0.27 13.07
C GLU A 52 -14.57 0.46 11.87
N TYR A 53 -15.43 -0.23 11.13
CA TYR A 53 -16.14 0.33 9.99
C TYR A 53 -17.57 -0.22 9.90
N LYS A 54 -18.42 0.47 9.14
CA LYS A 54 -19.73 0.00 8.69
C LYS A 54 -19.68 -0.26 7.19
N GLY A 55 -20.53 -1.12 6.68
CA GLY A 55 -20.50 -1.59 5.30
C GLY A 55 -19.77 -2.92 5.18
N ASN A 56 -19.29 -3.26 4.00
CA ASN A 56 -18.65 -4.56 3.72
C ASN A 56 -17.26 -4.38 3.11
N VAL A 57 -16.32 -5.17 3.60
CA VAL A 57 -14.98 -5.34 3.00
C VAL A 57 -14.75 -6.83 2.80
N LYS A 58 -14.63 -7.28 1.55
CA LYS A 58 -14.49 -8.70 1.23
C LYS A 58 -13.21 -8.97 0.44
N ILE A 59 -12.55 -10.08 0.78
CA ILE A 59 -11.46 -10.65 -0.01
C ILE A 59 -11.90 -12.02 -0.50
N ASP A 60 -11.98 -12.16 -1.83
CA ASP A 60 -12.46 -13.38 -2.50
C ASP A 60 -13.83 -13.84 -1.97
N GLY A 61 -14.75 -12.90 -1.77
CA GLY A 61 -16.11 -13.14 -1.31
C GLY A 61 -16.25 -13.35 0.20
N LYS A 62 -15.16 -13.40 0.98
CA LYS A 62 -15.20 -13.57 2.43
C LYS A 62 -15.07 -12.21 3.13
N GLU A 63 -16.00 -11.91 4.04
CA GLU A 63 -16.00 -10.70 4.84
C GLU A 63 -14.76 -10.61 5.74
N VAL A 64 -14.03 -9.49 5.67
CA VAL A 64 -12.77 -9.29 6.40
C VAL A 64 -12.97 -9.29 7.91
N SER A 65 -14.09 -8.76 8.40
CA SER A 65 -14.45 -8.73 9.82
C SER A 65 -14.68 -10.12 10.43
N GLU A 66 -15.00 -11.13 9.60
CA GLU A 66 -15.22 -12.52 10.03
C GLU A 66 -13.95 -13.37 10.00
N ILE A 67 -12.85 -12.84 9.45
CA ILE A 67 -11.57 -13.53 9.38
C ILE A 67 -10.82 -13.36 10.70
N SER A 68 -10.32 -14.43 11.28
CA SER A 68 -9.47 -14.33 12.48
C SER A 68 -8.22 -13.47 12.22
N ARG A 69 -7.74 -12.74 13.24
CA ARG A 69 -6.58 -11.85 13.09
C ARG A 69 -5.35 -12.54 12.49
N LEU A 70 -5.08 -13.79 12.88
CA LEU A 70 -3.94 -14.54 12.37
C LEU A 70 -4.10 -14.89 10.89
N GLU A 71 -5.29 -15.32 10.48
CA GLU A 71 -5.57 -15.62 9.06
C GLU A 71 -5.65 -14.33 8.22
N LEU A 72 -6.15 -13.23 8.78
CA LEU A 72 -6.16 -11.93 8.12
C LEU A 72 -4.74 -11.42 7.88
N ALA A 73 -3.83 -11.62 8.84
CA ALA A 73 -2.41 -11.31 8.70
C ALA A 73 -1.68 -12.13 7.63
N LYS A 74 -2.27 -13.23 7.12
CA LYS A 74 -1.77 -13.94 5.94
C LYS A 74 -2.37 -13.41 4.63
N LYS A 75 -3.49 -12.69 4.72
CA LYS A 75 -4.24 -12.18 3.56
C LYS A 75 -3.96 -10.72 3.24
N ILE A 76 -3.73 -9.90 4.26
CA ILE A 76 -3.47 -8.46 4.10
C ILE A 76 -2.09 -8.12 4.67
N GLY A 77 -1.24 -7.52 3.84
CA GLY A 77 -0.01 -6.86 4.25
C GLY A 77 -0.20 -5.35 4.25
N LEU A 78 0.09 -4.69 5.35
CA LEU A 78 0.04 -3.24 5.43
C LEU A 78 1.45 -2.68 5.62
N MET A 79 1.84 -1.80 4.69
CA MET A 79 3.01 -0.96 4.81
C MET A 79 2.55 0.47 5.12
N SER A 80 2.57 0.82 6.40
CA SER A 80 2.24 2.16 6.88
C SER A 80 3.43 3.09 6.83
N GLN A 81 3.18 4.39 6.79
CA GLN A 81 4.21 5.41 6.92
C GLN A 81 5.01 5.21 8.20
N ILE A 82 6.35 5.18 8.07
CA ILE A 82 7.26 4.94 9.19
C ILE A 82 7.47 6.24 9.92
N THR A 83 6.94 6.34 11.13
CA THR A 83 7.10 7.54 11.96
C THR A 83 8.24 7.44 12.96
N GLN A 84 8.53 6.27 13.50
CA GLN A 84 9.64 6.05 14.46
C GLN A 84 10.04 4.58 14.54
N LEU A 85 11.33 4.33 14.75
CA LEU A 85 11.90 3.01 14.98
C LEU A 85 12.28 2.89 16.46
N TYR A 86 11.58 2.03 17.20
CA TYR A 86 11.77 1.89 18.64
C TYR A 86 12.70 0.74 19.04
N PHE A 87 12.98 -0.21 18.12
CA PHE A 87 13.71 -1.42 18.46
C PHE A 87 14.95 -1.62 17.58
N PRO A 88 16.10 -2.01 18.19
CA PRO A 88 17.32 -2.32 17.47
C PRO A 88 17.25 -3.73 16.86
N TYR A 89 16.46 -3.88 15.79
CA TYR A 89 16.43 -5.10 14.99
C TYR A 89 17.40 -5.01 13.82
N THR A 90 17.95 -6.16 13.41
CA THR A 90 18.65 -6.27 12.13
C THR A 90 17.65 -6.20 10.97
N VAL A 91 18.18 -6.00 9.76
CA VAL A 91 17.38 -6.10 8.52
C VAL A 91 16.73 -7.48 8.43
N TYR A 92 17.52 -8.54 8.68
CA TYR A 92 17.01 -9.91 8.67
C TYR A 92 15.89 -10.14 9.68
N ASP A 93 16.05 -9.69 10.92
CA ASP A 93 15.01 -9.81 11.95
C ASP A 93 13.73 -9.09 11.53
N THR A 94 13.86 -7.87 10.99
CA THR A 94 12.72 -7.06 10.55
C THR A 94 11.94 -7.74 9.42
N VAL A 95 12.64 -8.30 8.42
CA VAL A 95 11.99 -9.02 7.32
C VAL A 95 11.38 -10.32 7.82
N SER A 96 12.01 -10.98 8.79
CA SER A 96 11.52 -12.22 9.42
C SER A 96 10.15 -12.04 10.10
N LEU A 97 9.83 -10.84 10.60
CA LEU A 97 8.50 -10.53 11.15
C LEU A 97 7.36 -10.76 10.13
N GLY A 98 7.64 -10.70 8.83
CA GLY A 98 6.69 -11.06 7.78
C GLY A 98 6.21 -12.51 7.87
N ARG A 99 7.01 -13.39 8.46
CA ARG A 99 6.66 -14.82 8.63
C ARG A 99 5.94 -15.14 9.94
N TYR A 100 5.77 -14.15 10.83
CA TYR A 100 5.15 -14.35 12.14
C TYR A 100 3.77 -15.05 12.09
N ALA A 101 2.92 -14.67 11.13
CA ALA A 101 1.59 -15.24 10.97
C ALA A 101 1.60 -16.75 10.57
N TYR A 102 2.74 -17.28 10.15
CA TYR A 102 2.91 -18.68 9.73
C TYR A 102 3.56 -19.55 10.81
N SER A 103 4.09 -18.94 11.89
CA SER A 103 4.72 -19.65 12.99
C SER A 103 3.68 -20.41 13.85
N LYS A 104 4.01 -21.62 14.27
CA LYS A 104 3.14 -22.46 15.10
C LYS A 104 3.47 -22.28 16.60
N GLY A 105 3.09 -21.12 17.18
CA GLY A 105 3.29 -20.83 18.61
C GLY A 105 4.28 -19.70 18.88
N ALA A 106 4.25 -19.16 20.11
CA ALA A 106 4.98 -17.95 20.51
C ALA A 106 6.53 -18.08 20.46
N PHE A 107 7.06 -19.31 20.46
CA PHE A 107 8.51 -19.60 20.40
C PHE A 107 8.89 -20.48 19.20
N ALA A 108 8.03 -20.56 18.16
CA ALA A 108 8.33 -21.38 17.01
C ALA A 108 9.51 -20.81 16.22
N ARG A 109 10.51 -21.63 15.99
CA ARG A 109 11.63 -21.31 15.11
C ARG A 109 11.14 -21.23 13.66
N LEU A 110 11.75 -20.31 12.89
CA LEU A 110 11.55 -20.24 11.44
C LEU A 110 11.92 -21.57 10.79
N SER A 111 11.09 -22.06 9.89
CA SER A 111 11.44 -23.22 9.08
C SER A 111 12.51 -22.86 8.04
N SER A 112 13.20 -23.87 7.46
CA SER A 112 14.11 -23.63 6.33
C SER A 112 13.42 -22.91 5.18
N LYS A 113 12.17 -23.28 4.90
CA LYS A 113 11.34 -22.63 3.87
C LYS A 113 11.06 -21.15 4.19
N ASP A 114 10.81 -20.81 5.45
CA ASP A 114 10.63 -19.41 5.85
C ASP A 114 11.92 -18.61 5.65
N SER A 115 13.08 -19.19 6.00
CA SER A 115 14.38 -18.56 5.78
C SER A 115 14.67 -18.33 4.30
N GLU A 116 14.32 -19.25 3.43
CA GLU A 116 14.43 -19.07 1.97
C GLU A 116 13.54 -17.91 1.48
N ILE A 117 12.28 -17.86 1.91
CA ILE A 117 11.35 -16.79 1.55
C ILE A 117 11.88 -15.42 2.02
N ILE A 118 12.43 -15.33 3.23
CA ILE A 118 13.02 -14.11 3.78
C ILE A 118 14.19 -13.65 2.91
N VAL A 119 15.13 -14.54 2.60
CA VAL A 119 16.30 -14.25 1.76
C VAL A 119 15.88 -13.81 0.36
N ASP A 120 14.95 -14.51 -0.27
CA ASP A 120 14.44 -14.17 -1.60
C ASP A 120 13.73 -12.81 -1.62
N SER A 121 12.97 -12.51 -0.56
CA SER A 121 12.31 -11.20 -0.42
C SER A 121 13.33 -10.06 -0.30
N MET A 122 14.42 -10.25 0.45
CA MET A 122 15.50 -9.27 0.54
C MET A 122 16.25 -9.08 -0.78
N LYS A 123 16.50 -10.17 -1.51
CA LYS A 123 17.16 -10.13 -2.83
C LYS A 123 16.32 -9.38 -3.85
N LYS A 124 15.00 -9.61 -3.89
CA LYS A 124 14.05 -8.93 -4.79
C LYS A 124 14.10 -7.41 -4.71
N VAL A 125 14.33 -6.87 -3.53
CA VAL A 125 14.39 -5.42 -3.32
C VAL A 125 15.83 -4.90 -3.13
N GLY A 126 16.84 -5.74 -3.40
CA GLY A 126 18.26 -5.35 -3.41
C GLY A 126 18.83 -4.93 -2.05
N ILE A 127 18.42 -5.61 -0.95
CA ILE A 127 18.92 -5.30 0.41
C ILE A 127 19.58 -6.48 1.11
N TYR A 128 19.80 -7.58 0.43
CA TYR A 128 20.35 -8.80 1.07
C TYR A 128 21.73 -8.56 1.71
N GLU A 129 22.58 -7.76 1.09
CA GLU A 129 23.91 -7.43 1.61
C GLU A 129 23.88 -6.60 2.91
N LEU A 130 22.70 -6.07 3.26
CA LEU A 130 22.47 -5.30 4.47
C LEU A 130 21.86 -6.14 5.61
N LYS A 131 21.70 -7.44 5.43
CA LYS A 131 20.91 -8.33 6.32
C LYS A 131 21.30 -8.24 7.80
N ASP A 132 22.59 -8.07 8.09
CA ASP A 132 23.15 -8.03 9.46
C ASP A 132 23.23 -6.60 10.02
N LYS A 133 22.94 -5.56 9.23
CA LYS A 133 22.89 -4.17 9.71
C LYS A 133 21.67 -3.91 10.56
N MET A 134 21.80 -3.01 11.52
CA MET A 134 20.66 -2.51 12.30
C MET A 134 19.81 -1.55 11.44
N ILE A 135 18.49 -1.63 11.59
CA ILE A 135 17.56 -0.80 10.78
C ILE A 135 17.70 0.70 11.06
N ASN A 136 18.18 1.10 12.23
CA ASN A 136 18.45 2.51 12.58
C ASN A 136 19.73 3.08 11.94
N GLU A 137 20.56 2.25 11.32
CA GLU A 137 21.75 2.65 10.56
C GLU A 137 21.47 2.88 9.06
N LEU A 138 20.24 2.62 8.63
CA LEU A 138 19.86 2.66 7.23
C LEU A 138 19.41 4.06 6.79
N SER A 139 19.67 4.38 5.51
CA SER A 139 19.00 5.53 4.87
C SER A 139 17.50 5.30 4.76
N GLY A 140 16.72 6.38 4.61
CA GLY A 140 15.26 6.28 4.45
C GLY A 140 14.85 5.33 3.31
N GLY A 141 15.52 5.41 2.16
CA GLY A 141 15.25 4.52 1.03
C GLY A 141 15.63 3.06 1.29
N GLN A 142 16.74 2.80 2.01
CA GLN A 142 17.08 1.44 2.43
C GLN A 142 16.04 0.87 3.39
N LEU A 143 15.62 1.66 4.36
CA LEU A 143 14.59 1.29 5.33
C LEU A 143 13.25 0.99 4.65
N GLN A 144 12.85 1.80 3.68
CA GLN A 144 11.63 1.56 2.88
C GLN A 144 11.68 0.20 2.18
N ARG A 145 12.82 -0.14 1.57
CA ARG A 145 13.03 -1.46 0.94
C ARG A 145 13.00 -2.61 1.96
N VAL A 146 13.48 -2.41 3.19
CA VAL A 146 13.36 -3.41 4.28
C VAL A 146 11.89 -3.70 4.59
N PHE A 147 11.05 -2.67 4.71
CA PHE A 147 9.63 -2.87 4.97
C PHE A 147 8.88 -3.48 3.79
N LEU A 148 9.29 -3.16 2.55
CA LEU A 148 8.76 -3.82 1.37
C LEU A 148 9.13 -5.32 1.36
N ALA A 149 10.40 -5.65 1.65
CA ALA A 149 10.84 -7.04 1.79
C ALA A 149 10.05 -7.81 2.86
N ARG A 150 9.74 -7.16 4.00
CA ARG A 150 8.91 -7.75 5.06
C ARG A 150 7.50 -8.08 4.54
N VAL A 151 6.89 -7.18 3.77
CA VAL A 151 5.57 -7.44 3.16
C VAL A 151 5.65 -8.55 2.11
N PHE A 152 6.70 -8.60 1.31
CA PHE A 152 6.90 -9.70 0.36
C PHE A 152 7.13 -11.04 1.08
N ALA A 153 7.89 -11.05 2.17
CA ALA A 153 8.07 -12.24 2.99
C ALA A 153 6.76 -12.71 3.64
N GLN A 154 5.86 -11.81 3.99
CA GLN A 154 4.51 -12.14 4.46
C GLN A 154 3.68 -12.82 3.36
N ASN A 155 3.92 -12.53 2.08
CA ASN A 155 3.22 -13.06 0.90
C ASN A 155 1.68 -12.97 0.99
N PRO A 156 1.11 -11.80 1.25
CA PRO A 156 -0.33 -11.64 1.44
C PRO A 156 -1.09 -11.77 0.10
N ASP A 157 -2.43 -11.80 0.15
CA ASP A 157 -3.29 -11.70 -1.03
C ASP A 157 -3.47 -10.25 -1.51
N VAL A 158 -3.46 -9.32 -0.55
CA VAL A 158 -3.61 -7.87 -0.76
C VAL A 158 -2.49 -7.13 -0.04
N ILE A 159 -1.76 -6.27 -0.74
CA ILE A 159 -0.84 -5.30 -0.14
C ILE A 159 -1.53 -3.93 -0.09
N LEU A 160 -1.55 -3.32 1.09
CA LEU A 160 -1.96 -1.95 1.33
C LEU A 160 -0.73 -1.09 1.61
N LEU A 161 -0.58 0.02 0.88
CA LEU A 161 0.60 0.89 0.93
C LEU A 161 0.17 2.32 1.28
N ASP A 162 0.67 2.84 2.37
CA ASP A 162 0.42 4.22 2.78
C ASP A 162 1.65 5.08 2.48
N GLU A 163 1.61 5.81 1.36
CA GLU A 163 2.65 6.71 0.87
C GLU A 163 4.04 6.04 0.72
N PRO A 164 4.15 4.91 0.01
CA PRO A 164 5.38 4.11 -0.03
C PRO A 164 6.53 4.78 -0.78
N THR A 165 6.27 5.82 -1.56
CA THR A 165 7.27 6.55 -2.36
C THR A 165 7.84 7.78 -1.66
N ASN A 166 7.33 8.16 -0.48
CA ASN A 166 7.82 9.31 0.26
C ASN A 166 9.27 9.11 0.71
N HIS A 167 10.04 10.20 0.67
CA HIS A 167 11.47 10.21 1.04
C HIS A 167 12.38 9.36 0.16
N LEU A 168 11.90 8.87 -0.98
CA LEU A 168 12.70 8.21 -2.00
C LEU A 168 13.10 9.19 -3.10
N ASP A 169 14.30 9.07 -3.63
CA ASP A 169 14.67 9.71 -4.88
C ASP A 169 13.94 9.06 -6.06
N PHE A 170 13.96 9.73 -7.21
CA PHE A 170 13.19 9.33 -8.38
C PHE A 170 13.50 7.90 -8.84
N LYS A 171 14.78 7.48 -8.84
CA LYS A 171 15.18 6.13 -9.21
C LYS A 171 14.54 5.08 -8.30
N HIS A 172 14.64 5.27 -6.99
CA HIS A 172 14.13 4.32 -6.02
C HIS A 172 12.59 4.29 -5.97
N GLN A 173 11.91 5.40 -6.33
CA GLN A 173 10.45 5.41 -6.50
C GLN A 173 10.01 4.48 -7.63
N ILE A 174 10.66 4.57 -8.80
CA ILE A 174 10.36 3.70 -9.95
C ILE A 174 10.68 2.24 -9.62
N GLU A 175 11.88 1.95 -9.08
CA GLU A 175 12.27 0.58 -8.69
C GLU A 175 11.27 -0.06 -7.70
N LEU A 176 10.74 0.72 -6.76
CA LEU A 176 9.74 0.24 -5.80
C LEU A 176 8.43 -0.12 -6.51
N LEU A 177 7.93 0.74 -7.39
CA LEU A 177 6.69 0.50 -8.13
C LEU A 177 6.83 -0.68 -9.10
N ASP A 178 7.98 -0.84 -9.75
CA ASP A 178 8.28 -1.98 -10.63
C ASP A 178 8.30 -3.29 -9.83
N ASN A 179 8.99 -3.33 -8.69
CA ASN A 179 8.99 -4.49 -7.80
C ASN A 179 7.57 -4.89 -7.33
N LEU A 180 6.71 -3.90 -7.07
CA LEU A 180 5.31 -4.14 -6.71
C LEU A 180 4.50 -4.68 -7.89
N ASN A 181 4.69 -4.15 -9.10
CA ASN A 181 4.03 -4.62 -10.31
C ASN A 181 4.45 -6.06 -10.64
N ASP A 182 5.74 -6.37 -10.56
CA ASP A 182 6.25 -7.72 -10.78
C ASP A 182 5.67 -8.70 -9.75
N TRP A 183 5.66 -8.31 -8.47
CA TRP A 183 5.08 -9.13 -7.44
C TRP A 183 3.58 -9.38 -7.65
N LEU A 184 2.83 -8.34 -7.99
CA LEU A 184 1.39 -8.38 -8.24
C LEU A 184 1.06 -9.32 -9.41
N LYS A 185 1.71 -9.13 -10.56
CA LYS A 185 1.42 -9.87 -11.79
C LYS A 185 1.87 -11.33 -11.70
N ASN A 186 3.09 -11.57 -11.21
CA ASN A 186 3.66 -12.92 -11.11
C ASN A 186 2.93 -13.81 -10.08
N ASN A 187 2.27 -13.21 -9.09
CA ASN A 187 1.58 -13.96 -8.04
C ASN A 187 0.05 -13.83 -8.08
N ASN A 188 -0.52 -13.15 -9.10
CA ASN A 188 -1.95 -12.90 -9.22
C ASN A 188 -2.58 -12.31 -7.94
N LYS A 189 -1.94 -11.27 -7.39
CA LYS A 189 -2.27 -10.62 -6.12
C LYS A 189 -2.98 -9.27 -6.34
N ILE A 190 -3.14 -8.47 -5.30
CA ILE A 190 -3.76 -7.14 -5.35
C ILE A 190 -2.85 -6.15 -4.63
N VAL A 191 -2.72 -4.95 -5.18
CA VAL A 191 -2.06 -3.81 -4.51
C VAL A 191 -3.02 -2.64 -4.44
N VAL A 192 -3.17 -2.04 -3.25
CA VAL A 192 -3.89 -0.78 -3.06
C VAL A 192 -2.92 0.21 -2.42
N GLY A 193 -2.58 1.27 -3.12
CA GLY A 193 -1.57 2.25 -2.69
C GLY A 193 -2.10 3.68 -2.61
N VAL A 194 -1.70 4.40 -1.57
CA VAL A 194 -1.84 5.86 -1.51
C VAL A 194 -0.59 6.47 -2.11
N LEU A 195 -0.75 7.23 -3.19
CA LEU A 195 0.34 7.98 -3.83
C LEU A 195 -0.05 9.46 -3.95
N HIS A 196 0.95 10.35 -3.85
CA HIS A 196 0.75 11.80 -3.98
C HIS A 196 1.14 12.34 -5.35
N ASP A 197 2.15 11.76 -5.98
CA ASP A 197 2.60 12.18 -7.31
C ASP A 197 1.71 11.56 -8.39
N LEU A 198 0.95 12.40 -9.07
CA LEU A 198 0.03 11.97 -10.14
C LEU A 198 0.76 11.36 -11.35
N ASN A 199 2.04 11.69 -11.57
CA ASN A 199 2.82 11.04 -12.63
C ASN A 199 3.14 9.59 -12.26
N LEU A 200 3.51 9.34 -10.99
CA LEU A 200 3.71 7.99 -10.49
C LEU A 200 2.40 7.19 -10.49
N VAL A 201 1.26 7.83 -10.18
CA VAL A 201 -0.04 7.19 -10.31
C VAL A 201 -0.34 6.83 -11.75
N GLN A 202 -0.12 7.74 -12.70
CA GLN A 202 -0.31 7.48 -14.14
C GLN A 202 0.60 6.36 -14.66
N TYR A 203 1.81 6.25 -14.11
CA TYR A 203 2.77 5.20 -14.45
C TYR A 203 2.35 3.82 -13.92
N PHE A 204 1.82 3.78 -12.70
CA PHE A 204 1.66 2.53 -11.95
C PHE A 204 0.23 2.00 -11.93
N ALA A 205 -0.81 2.88 -11.90
CA ALA A 205 -2.16 2.48 -11.58
C ALA A 205 -2.91 1.81 -12.74
N ASP A 206 -3.52 0.64 -12.47
CA ASP A 206 -4.56 0.07 -13.34
C ASP A 206 -5.90 0.79 -13.07
N LYS A 207 -6.15 1.20 -11.82
CA LYS A 207 -7.33 1.97 -11.41
C LYS A 207 -6.97 3.07 -10.42
N VAL A 208 -7.77 4.11 -10.40
CA VAL A 208 -7.63 5.26 -9.48
C VAL A 208 -8.93 5.49 -8.76
N LEU A 209 -8.84 5.72 -7.45
CA LEU A 209 -9.92 6.23 -6.61
C LEU A 209 -9.55 7.65 -6.13
N ILE A 210 -10.34 8.65 -6.51
CA ILE A 210 -10.16 10.03 -6.05
C ILE A 210 -11.02 10.27 -4.82
N LEU A 211 -10.37 10.66 -3.72
CA LEU A 211 -11.04 11.03 -2.47
C LEU A 211 -10.97 12.54 -2.21
N LYS A 212 -12.09 13.10 -1.73
CA LYS A 212 -12.18 14.45 -1.17
C LYS A 212 -13.17 14.48 0.00
N ASP A 213 -12.77 15.06 1.12
CA ASP A 213 -13.62 15.21 2.32
C ASP A 213 -14.28 13.90 2.78
N GLY A 214 -13.52 12.80 2.67
CA GLY A 214 -13.96 11.46 3.06
C GLY A 214 -14.92 10.78 2.09
N LYS A 215 -15.15 11.33 0.92
CA LYS A 215 -16.05 10.78 -0.11
C LYS A 215 -15.30 10.44 -1.38
N GLU A 216 -15.80 9.45 -2.07
CA GLU A 216 -15.43 9.16 -3.45
C GLU A 216 -15.90 10.29 -4.36
N VAL A 217 -14.99 10.83 -5.17
CA VAL A 217 -15.30 11.83 -6.20
C VAL A 217 -15.38 11.15 -7.55
N ASP A 218 -14.46 10.21 -7.80
CA ASP A 218 -14.39 9.46 -9.06
C ASP A 218 -13.61 8.16 -8.85
N TYR A 219 -13.92 7.14 -9.68
CA TYR A 219 -13.27 5.83 -9.65
C TYR A 219 -13.27 5.21 -11.06
N GLY A 220 -12.12 4.85 -11.59
CA GLY A 220 -12.00 4.27 -12.94
C GLY A 220 -10.56 4.14 -13.41
N LEU A 221 -10.38 4.09 -14.73
CA LEU A 221 -9.05 4.08 -15.34
C LEU A 221 -8.37 5.44 -15.19
N PRO A 222 -7.03 5.50 -15.07
CA PRO A 222 -6.33 6.78 -14.91
C PRO A 222 -6.69 7.83 -15.97
N GLU A 223 -6.79 7.43 -17.24
CA GLU A 223 -7.14 8.32 -18.36
C GLU A 223 -8.57 8.88 -18.28
N GLU A 224 -9.50 8.15 -17.68
CA GLU A 224 -10.89 8.58 -17.48
C GLU A 224 -11.02 9.52 -16.29
N VAL A 225 -10.37 9.16 -15.17
CA VAL A 225 -10.48 9.84 -13.87
C VAL A 225 -9.65 11.11 -13.83
N PHE A 226 -8.47 11.13 -14.46
CA PHE A 226 -7.60 12.32 -14.53
C PHE A 226 -8.06 13.31 -15.59
N ASN A 227 -9.37 13.50 -15.76
CA ASN A 227 -9.88 14.60 -16.52
C ASN A 227 -9.73 15.93 -15.76
N GLY A 228 -9.59 17.06 -16.52
CA GLY A 228 -9.31 18.36 -15.90
C GLY A 228 -10.41 18.84 -14.95
N SER A 229 -11.66 18.51 -15.21
CA SER A 229 -12.79 18.95 -14.38
C SER A 229 -12.80 18.28 -13.00
N THR A 230 -12.49 16.98 -12.93
CA THR A 230 -12.42 16.22 -11.67
C THR A 230 -11.23 16.68 -10.82
N LEU A 231 -10.03 16.77 -11.43
CA LEU A 231 -8.84 17.22 -10.72
C LEU A 231 -8.99 18.66 -10.19
N ASN A 232 -9.57 19.58 -10.97
CA ASN A 232 -9.81 20.95 -10.54
C ASN A 232 -10.77 21.03 -9.35
N LYS A 233 -11.83 20.22 -9.34
CA LYS A 233 -12.76 20.14 -8.18
C LYS A 233 -12.06 19.64 -6.91
N VAL A 234 -11.12 18.70 -7.06
CA VAL A 234 -10.45 18.06 -5.93
C VAL A 234 -9.35 18.95 -5.37
N TYR A 235 -8.48 19.47 -6.22
CA TYR A 235 -7.27 20.18 -5.80
C TYR A 235 -7.40 21.72 -5.86
N GLY A 236 -8.44 22.27 -6.49
CA GLY A 236 -8.69 23.71 -6.58
C GLY A 236 -7.78 24.45 -7.56
N ILE A 237 -7.01 23.72 -8.39
CA ILE A 237 -6.10 24.26 -9.40
C ILE A 237 -6.23 23.46 -10.70
N ASP A 238 -5.89 24.08 -11.83
CA ASP A 238 -5.81 23.37 -13.11
C ASP A 238 -4.51 22.55 -13.22
N ILE A 239 -4.52 21.35 -12.63
CA ILE A 239 -3.36 20.45 -12.62
C ILE A 239 -2.98 20.05 -14.04
N LYS A 240 -3.95 19.81 -14.93
CA LYS A 240 -3.67 19.37 -16.30
C LYS A 240 -2.90 20.45 -17.08
N TYR A 241 -3.33 21.69 -16.97
CA TYR A 241 -2.63 22.82 -17.54
C TYR A 241 -1.22 23.00 -16.96
N PHE A 242 -1.10 22.91 -15.64
CA PHE A 242 0.19 23.00 -14.94
C PHE A 242 1.17 21.92 -15.40
N MET A 243 0.76 20.65 -15.42
CA MET A 243 1.58 19.52 -15.86
C MET A 243 2.02 19.64 -17.32
N LYS A 244 1.09 20.06 -18.22
CA LYS A 244 1.42 20.30 -19.63
C LYS A 244 2.50 21.35 -19.79
N ASN A 245 2.43 22.44 -19.05
CA ASN A 245 3.42 23.51 -19.10
C ASN A 245 4.79 23.09 -18.56
N ILE A 246 4.83 22.20 -17.54
CA ILE A 246 6.10 21.64 -17.04
C ILE A 246 6.71 20.74 -18.10
N LEU A 247 5.95 19.79 -18.67
CA LEU A 247 6.45 18.87 -19.66
C LEU A 247 7.03 19.56 -20.90
N GLN A 248 6.43 20.70 -21.32
CA GLN A 248 6.97 21.51 -22.42
C GLN A 248 8.35 22.13 -22.13
N LYS A 249 8.75 22.23 -20.85
CA LYS A 249 10.09 22.74 -20.48
C LYS A 249 11.17 21.64 -20.47
N TRP A 250 10.78 20.38 -20.58
CA TRP A 250 11.67 19.24 -20.66
C TRP A 250 11.90 18.77 -22.11
N ALA A 251 11.05 19.21 -23.04
CA ALA A 251 11.16 18.94 -24.47
C ALA A 251 11.96 20.05 -25.17
#